data_75477ea994cfe3e95dd16323dad51633
#
_entry.id   75477ea994cfe3e95dd16323dad51633
#
_cell.length_a   1.000
_cell.length_b   1.000
_cell.length_c   1.000
_cell.angle_alpha   90.00
_cell.angle_beta   90.00
_cell.angle_gamma   90.00
#
_symmetry.space_group_name_H-M   'P 1'
#
loop_
_entity.id
_entity.type
_entity.pdbx_description
1 polymer ?
#
loop_
_entity_poly.entity_id
_entity_poly.type
_entity_poly.pdbx_seq_one_letter_code
_entity_poly.pdbx_strand_id
1 'polypeptide(L)'
;GHLFGTALPVGGESTHTVLTGHTGLGTATIFDELTSVQMGDYFYIETAGRHLKYQVTDIRVVLPNETESLNKVEGKDLATLITCTPYGVNTHRLLVTGERVPMDDASAQAEAAHVHPRVLQPWMIAVLASVVVILCVAGWIWLRSRKRAEKAVEATGKPEALAAPESVGESEETEASIGG
;
A
#
# COMPACT_ATOMS: atom_id res chain seq x y z
N GLY A 1 -11.22 -7.53 -14.34
CA GLY A 1 -12.50 -8.22 -14.53
C GLY A 1 -12.41 -9.41 -15.48
N HIS A 2 -13.42 -10.27 -15.46
CA HIS A 2 -13.57 -11.35 -16.44
C HIS A 2 -14.33 -10.86 -17.68
N LEU A 3 -13.82 -11.15 -18.88
CA LEU A 3 -14.44 -10.72 -20.13
C LEU A 3 -15.68 -11.59 -20.43
N PHE A 4 -16.84 -10.93 -20.58
CA PHE A 4 -18.07 -11.61 -20.91
C PHE A 4 -17.98 -12.37 -22.24
N GLY A 5 -18.54 -13.59 -22.28
CA GLY A 5 -18.50 -14.46 -23.46
C GLY A 5 -17.28 -15.39 -23.57
N THR A 6 -16.32 -15.26 -22.67
CA THR A 6 -15.19 -16.19 -22.56
C THR A 6 -15.40 -17.24 -21.45
N ALA A 7 -14.58 -18.29 -21.42
CA ALA A 7 -14.69 -19.34 -20.40
C ALA A 7 -14.41 -18.77 -19.00
N LEU A 8 -15.06 -19.32 -17.97
CA LEU A 8 -14.76 -18.96 -16.59
C LEU A 8 -13.31 -19.33 -16.23
N PRO A 9 -12.68 -18.60 -15.31
CA PRO A 9 -11.27 -18.79 -14.92
C PRO A 9 -11.08 -20.00 -13.99
N VAL A 10 -11.65 -21.13 -14.37
CA VAL A 10 -11.57 -22.39 -13.61
C VAL A 10 -10.71 -23.47 -14.30
N GLY A 11 -10.17 -23.13 -15.48
CA GLY A 11 -9.43 -24.05 -16.34
C GLY A 11 -10.34 -25.10 -16.98
N GLY A 12 -9.81 -25.82 -17.93
CA GLY A 12 -10.47 -26.92 -18.63
C GLY A 12 -9.99 -27.08 -20.06
N GLU A 13 -10.09 -28.29 -20.58
CA GLU A 13 -9.75 -28.58 -21.97
C GLU A 13 -10.66 -27.82 -22.95
N SER A 14 -10.07 -27.31 -24.02
CA SER A 14 -10.79 -26.51 -25.04
C SER A 14 -11.46 -25.26 -24.48
N THR A 15 -10.84 -24.63 -23.45
CA THR A 15 -11.32 -23.37 -22.86
C THR A 15 -10.34 -22.24 -23.10
N HIS A 16 -10.85 -21.03 -23.16
CA HIS A 16 -10.06 -19.81 -23.19
C HIS A 16 -10.69 -18.77 -22.25
N THR A 17 -10.05 -18.53 -21.13
CA THR A 17 -10.44 -17.52 -20.16
C THR A 17 -9.75 -16.19 -20.49
N VAL A 18 -10.49 -15.08 -20.39
CA VAL A 18 -9.92 -13.74 -20.62
C VAL A 18 -10.18 -12.86 -19.41
N LEU A 19 -9.09 -12.33 -18.82
CA LEU A 19 -9.12 -11.43 -17.70
C LEU A 19 -8.62 -10.06 -18.11
N THR A 20 -9.36 -9.02 -17.75
CA THR A 20 -9.02 -7.63 -18.07
C THR A 20 -8.67 -6.87 -16.80
N GLY A 21 -7.63 -6.05 -16.87
CA GLY A 21 -7.20 -5.18 -15.80
C GLY A 21 -6.75 -3.82 -16.33
N HIS A 22 -6.85 -2.80 -15.49
CA HIS A 22 -6.36 -1.47 -15.82
C HIS A 22 -4.84 -1.38 -15.67
N THR A 23 -4.23 -0.53 -16.52
CA THR A 23 -2.85 -0.06 -16.39
C THR A 23 -2.88 1.44 -16.20
N GLY A 24 -2.04 1.98 -15.30
CA GLY A 24 -1.90 3.43 -15.15
C GLY A 24 -2.98 4.12 -14.31
N LEU A 25 -3.73 3.38 -13.52
CA LEU A 25 -4.56 3.96 -12.47
C LEU A 25 -3.69 4.23 -11.24
N GLY A 26 -3.46 5.50 -10.91
CA GLY A 26 -2.62 5.91 -9.77
C GLY A 26 -3.02 5.35 -8.40
N THR A 27 -4.18 4.69 -8.32
CA THR A 27 -4.71 4.07 -7.09
C THR A 27 -4.68 2.54 -7.09
N ALA A 28 -4.37 1.88 -8.24
CA ALA A 28 -4.35 0.42 -8.33
C ALA A 28 -3.38 -0.05 -9.43
N THR A 29 -2.32 -0.73 -9.04
CA THR A 29 -1.31 -1.36 -9.91
C THR A 29 -1.74 -2.78 -10.28
N ILE A 30 -2.87 -2.93 -11.01
CA ILE A 30 -3.43 -4.27 -11.25
C ILE A 30 -2.64 -5.03 -12.31
N PHE A 31 -2.37 -4.39 -13.49
CA PHE A 31 -1.63 -4.99 -14.60
C PHE A 31 -0.48 -4.11 -15.11
N ASP A 32 0.08 -3.24 -14.27
CA ASP A 32 1.18 -2.34 -14.68
C ASP A 32 2.44 -3.14 -15.06
N GLU A 33 2.72 -4.23 -14.37
CA GLU A 33 3.87 -5.09 -14.65
C GLU A 33 3.65 -6.04 -15.84
N LEU A 34 2.42 -6.13 -16.38
CA LEU A 34 2.15 -7.00 -17.52
C LEU A 34 2.97 -6.62 -18.76
N THR A 35 3.38 -5.35 -18.87
CA THR A 35 4.23 -4.86 -19.95
C THR A 35 5.66 -5.39 -19.91
N SER A 36 6.12 -5.91 -18.77
CA SER A 36 7.47 -6.47 -18.57
C SER A 36 7.53 -7.99 -18.72
N VAL A 37 6.38 -8.66 -18.87
CA VAL A 37 6.27 -10.11 -19.02
C VAL A 37 6.89 -10.55 -20.35
N GLN A 38 7.59 -11.68 -20.31
CA GLN A 38 8.27 -12.28 -21.47
C GLN A 38 7.68 -13.66 -21.83
N MET A 39 7.94 -14.07 -23.05
CA MET A 39 7.61 -15.44 -23.50
C MET A 39 8.28 -16.47 -22.61
N GLY A 40 7.51 -17.45 -22.13
CA GLY A 40 7.99 -18.49 -21.23
C GLY A 40 7.83 -18.19 -19.74
N ASP A 41 7.52 -16.95 -19.37
CA ASP A 41 7.18 -16.59 -17.99
C ASP A 41 5.91 -17.31 -17.53
N TYR A 42 5.63 -17.24 -16.23
CA TYR A 42 4.45 -17.86 -15.65
C TYR A 42 3.57 -16.82 -14.98
N PHE A 43 2.25 -17.04 -15.09
CA PHE A 43 1.27 -16.35 -14.27
C PHE A 43 0.29 -17.34 -13.65
N TYR A 44 -0.36 -16.90 -12.57
CA TYR A 44 -1.21 -17.77 -11.77
C TYR A 44 -2.60 -17.17 -11.67
N ILE A 45 -3.62 -18.03 -11.75
CA ILE A 45 -5.01 -17.69 -11.50
C ILE A 45 -5.47 -18.46 -10.28
N GLU A 46 -5.86 -17.75 -9.23
CA GLU A 46 -6.47 -18.36 -8.06
C GLU A 46 -7.98 -18.15 -8.13
N THR A 47 -8.72 -19.23 -8.13
CA THR A 47 -10.18 -19.20 -8.20
C THR A 47 -10.80 -20.40 -7.50
N ALA A 48 -11.84 -20.19 -6.69
CA ALA A 48 -12.56 -21.24 -5.99
C ALA A 48 -11.67 -22.24 -5.24
N GLY A 49 -10.57 -21.77 -4.64
CA GLY A 49 -9.61 -22.60 -3.90
C GLY A 49 -8.70 -23.45 -4.81
N ARG A 50 -8.67 -23.16 -6.11
CA ARG A 50 -7.79 -23.81 -7.09
C ARG A 50 -6.70 -22.83 -7.51
N HIS A 51 -5.48 -23.35 -7.66
CA HIS A 51 -4.35 -22.62 -8.23
C HIS A 51 -4.08 -23.13 -9.64
N LEU A 52 -4.18 -22.25 -10.62
CA LEU A 52 -3.98 -22.56 -12.02
C LEU A 52 -2.71 -21.85 -12.49
N LYS A 53 -1.74 -22.61 -13.02
CA LYS A 53 -0.48 -22.08 -13.54
C LYS A 53 -0.52 -22.08 -15.07
N TYR A 54 -0.19 -20.95 -15.67
CA TYR A 54 -0.12 -20.78 -17.12
C TYR A 54 1.28 -20.30 -17.51
N GLN A 55 1.84 -20.89 -18.55
CA GLN A 55 3.09 -20.43 -19.15
C GLN A 55 2.77 -19.53 -20.33
N VAL A 56 3.39 -18.37 -20.40
CA VAL A 56 3.20 -17.40 -21.48
C VAL A 56 3.71 -17.97 -22.80
N THR A 57 2.79 -18.11 -23.75
CA THR A 57 3.04 -18.66 -25.08
C THR A 57 2.86 -17.67 -26.20
N ASP A 58 2.21 -16.52 -25.93
CA ASP A 58 1.99 -15.47 -26.92
C ASP A 58 1.84 -14.09 -26.26
N ILE A 59 2.44 -13.07 -26.88
CA ILE A 59 2.31 -11.68 -26.46
C ILE A 59 2.04 -10.82 -27.67
N ARG A 60 0.92 -10.09 -27.67
CA ARG A 60 0.49 -9.23 -28.80
C ARG A 60 0.01 -7.87 -28.35
N VAL A 61 0.21 -6.90 -29.23
CA VAL A 61 -0.43 -5.59 -29.12
C VAL A 61 -1.41 -5.45 -30.28
N VAL A 62 -2.69 -5.26 -29.96
CA VAL A 62 -3.79 -5.24 -30.93
C VAL A 62 -4.66 -4.00 -30.75
N LEU A 63 -5.50 -3.69 -31.74
CA LEU A 63 -6.54 -2.69 -31.59
C LEU A 63 -7.68 -3.22 -30.70
N PRO A 64 -8.45 -2.32 -30.05
CA PRO A 64 -9.51 -2.73 -29.11
C PRO A 64 -10.62 -3.61 -29.69
N ASN A 65 -10.81 -3.58 -31.01
CA ASN A 65 -11.81 -4.36 -31.74
C ASN A 65 -11.29 -5.69 -32.32
N GLU A 66 -9.99 -5.97 -32.18
CA GLU A 66 -9.38 -7.21 -32.66
C GLU A 66 -9.49 -8.30 -31.61
N THR A 67 -10.48 -9.18 -31.75
CA THR A 67 -10.80 -10.23 -30.78
C THR A 67 -10.52 -11.65 -31.28
N GLU A 68 -10.00 -11.82 -32.48
CA GLU A 68 -9.79 -13.13 -33.10
C GLU A 68 -8.84 -14.04 -32.31
N SER A 69 -7.83 -13.43 -31.66
CA SER A 69 -6.86 -14.13 -30.80
C SER A 69 -7.45 -14.64 -29.48
N LEU A 70 -8.67 -14.26 -29.14
CA LEU A 70 -9.36 -14.65 -27.91
C LEU A 70 -10.25 -15.89 -28.09
N ASN A 71 -10.29 -16.44 -29.31
CA ASN A 71 -11.04 -17.65 -29.59
C ASN A 71 -10.44 -18.86 -28.85
N LYS A 72 -11.30 -19.79 -28.44
CA LYS A 72 -10.85 -21.06 -27.88
C LYS A 72 -10.14 -21.91 -28.95
N VAL A 73 -9.15 -22.66 -28.53
CA VAL A 73 -8.43 -23.63 -29.34
C VAL A 73 -8.73 -25.02 -28.81
N GLU A 74 -9.10 -25.95 -29.72
CA GLU A 74 -9.44 -27.32 -29.35
C GLU A 74 -8.23 -28.00 -28.68
N GLY A 75 -8.48 -28.70 -27.58
CA GLY A 75 -7.47 -29.42 -26.81
C GLY A 75 -6.59 -28.54 -25.91
N LYS A 76 -6.78 -27.22 -25.94
CA LYS A 76 -5.95 -26.31 -25.13
C LYS A 76 -6.76 -25.68 -23.99
N ASP A 77 -6.09 -25.50 -22.87
CA ASP A 77 -6.55 -24.68 -21.74
C ASP A 77 -5.76 -23.37 -21.75
N LEU A 78 -6.40 -22.29 -22.22
CA LEU A 78 -5.78 -20.99 -22.43
C LEU A 78 -6.33 -19.95 -21.45
N ALA A 79 -5.44 -19.05 -21.03
CA ALA A 79 -5.81 -17.85 -20.32
C ALA A 79 -5.10 -16.63 -20.93
N THR A 80 -5.84 -15.55 -21.16
CA THR A 80 -5.29 -14.28 -21.66
C THR A 80 -5.53 -13.17 -20.66
N LEU A 81 -4.47 -12.44 -20.34
CA LEU A 81 -4.51 -11.20 -19.55
C LEU A 81 -4.49 -10.02 -20.52
N ILE A 82 -5.44 -9.07 -20.35
CA ILE A 82 -5.57 -7.91 -21.25
C ILE A 82 -5.43 -6.62 -20.44
N THR A 83 -4.59 -5.73 -20.92
CA THR A 83 -4.50 -4.37 -20.41
C THR A 83 -4.40 -3.32 -21.51
N CYS A 84 -4.53 -2.05 -21.17
CA CYS A 84 -4.37 -0.95 -22.10
C CYS A 84 -2.89 -0.63 -22.33
N THR A 85 -2.54 -0.20 -23.57
CA THR A 85 -1.20 0.21 -23.94
C THR A 85 -1.25 1.27 -25.07
N PRO A 86 -0.25 2.16 -25.26
CA PRO A 86 0.81 2.53 -24.31
C PRO A 86 0.27 3.18 -23.04
N TYR A 87 1.07 3.16 -21.98
CA TYR A 87 0.74 3.74 -20.68
C TYR A 87 0.24 5.20 -20.82
N GLY A 88 -0.94 5.51 -20.27
CA GLY A 88 -1.55 6.84 -20.32
C GLY A 88 -2.20 7.23 -21.64
N VAL A 89 -1.90 6.54 -22.77
CA VAL A 89 -2.51 6.80 -24.10
C VAL A 89 -3.65 5.84 -24.37
N ASN A 90 -3.49 4.56 -24.04
CA ASN A 90 -4.54 3.53 -24.01
C ASN A 90 -5.23 3.24 -25.37
N THR A 91 -4.54 3.50 -26.48
CA THR A 91 -5.08 3.31 -27.84
C THR A 91 -5.14 1.84 -28.27
N HIS A 92 -4.29 1.00 -27.69
CA HIS A 92 -4.18 -0.41 -28.01
C HIS A 92 -4.43 -1.29 -26.79
N ARG A 93 -4.44 -2.58 -26.99
CA ARG A 93 -4.53 -3.61 -25.94
C ARG A 93 -3.30 -4.48 -26.01
N LEU A 94 -2.65 -4.67 -24.87
CA LEU A 94 -1.63 -5.70 -24.67
C LEU A 94 -2.34 -6.98 -24.24
N LEU A 95 -2.13 -8.05 -24.99
CA LEU A 95 -2.62 -9.40 -24.73
C LEU A 95 -1.45 -10.28 -24.36
N VAL A 96 -1.49 -10.90 -23.20
CA VAL A 96 -0.53 -11.89 -22.75
C VAL A 96 -1.28 -13.20 -22.57
N THR A 97 -1.05 -14.16 -23.47
CA THR A 97 -1.73 -15.46 -23.49
C THR A 97 -0.80 -16.53 -22.96
N GLY A 98 -1.31 -17.31 -22.03
CA GLY A 98 -0.63 -18.50 -21.50
C GLY A 98 -1.42 -19.77 -21.73
N GLU A 99 -0.70 -20.87 -21.87
CA GLU A 99 -1.24 -22.23 -21.91
C GLU A 99 -1.04 -22.90 -20.55
N ARG A 100 -2.04 -23.66 -20.13
CA ARG A 100 -2.04 -24.37 -18.86
C ARG A 100 -0.85 -25.33 -18.75
N VAL A 101 -0.14 -25.27 -17.62
CA VAL A 101 0.91 -26.22 -17.29
C VAL A 101 0.55 -26.96 -16.00
N PRO A 102 1.00 -28.23 -15.86
CA PRO A 102 0.81 -28.98 -14.62
C PRO A 102 1.39 -28.22 -13.44
N MET A 103 0.70 -28.28 -12.32
CA MET A 103 1.13 -27.69 -11.08
C MET A 103 0.89 -28.69 -9.94
N ASP A 104 1.94 -29.02 -9.21
CA ASP A 104 1.84 -29.83 -8.01
C ASP A 104 1.36 -28.95 -6.85
N ASP A 105 0.44 -29.45 -6.03
CA ASP A 105 -0.12 -28.69 -4.89
C ASP A 105 0.96 -28.19 -3.92
N ALA A 106 2.07 -28.93 -3.78
CA ALA A 106 3.20 -28.53 -2.96
C ALA A 106 3.99 -27.35 -3.56
N SER A 107 4.18 -27.33 -4.90
CA SER A 107 4.83 -26.20 -5.60
C SER A 107 3.92 -24.98 -5.66
N ALA A 108 2.60 -25.18 -5.75
CA ALA A 108 1.60 -24.13 -5.71
C ALA A 108 1.69 -23.30 -4.44
N GLN A 109 1.77 -23.96 -3.28
CA GLN A 109 1.86 -23.29 -2.00
C GLN A 109 3.21 -22.57 -1.79
N ALA A 110 4.30 -23.18 -2.29
CA ALA A 110 5.62 -22.56 -2.21
C ALA A 110 5.73 -21.33 -3.12
N GLU A 111 5.21 -21.39 -4.35
CA GLU A 111 5.21 -20.27 -5.29
C GLU A 111 4.23 -19.18 -4.89
N ALA A 112 3.04 -19.51 -4.39
CA ALA A 112 2.08 -18.54 -3.83
C ALA A 112 2.67 -17.78 -2.62
N ALA A 113 3.51 -18.41 -1.82
CA ALA A 113 4.21 -17.76 -0.71
C ALA A 113 5.23 -16.71 -1.19
N HIS A 114 5.74 -16.81 -2.42
CA HIS A 114 6.65 -15.83 -3.01
C HIS A 114 5.93 -14.66 -3.71
N VAL A 115 4.64 -14.79 -4.02
CA VAL A 115 3.82 -13.75 -4.69
C VAL A 115 3.14 -12.82 -3.68
N HIS A 116 3.53 -12.82 -2.42
CA HIS A 116 3.05 -11.78 -1.51
C HIS A 116 3.54 -10.41 -1.99
N PRO A 117 2.62 -9.49 -2.35
CA PRO A 117 3.03 -8.12 -2.60
C PRO A 117 3.79 -7.65 -1.37
N ARG A 118 4.97 -7.09 -1.56
CA ARG A 118 5.71 -6.44 -0.47
C ARG A 118 4.82 -5.35 0.11
N VAL A 119 4.04 -5.70 1.14
CA VAL A 119 3.12 -4.78 1.83
C VAL A 119 3.89 -3.58 2.38
N LEU A 120 5.18 -3.75 2.65
CA LEU A 120 6.07 -2.69 3.10
C LEU A 120 7.11 -2.40 2.02
N GLN A 121 6.92 -1.31 1.30
CA GLN A 121 7.95 -0.81 0.40
C GLN A 121 9.15 -0.31 1.21
N PRO A 122 10.41 -0.40 0.70
CA PRO A 122 11.63 -0.03 1.45
C PRO A 122 11.59 1.39 2.02
N TRP A 123 10.94 2.32 1.32
CA TRP A 123 10.78 3.70 1.80
C TRP A 123 9.83 3.80 3.01
N MET A 124 8.81 2.92 3.12
CA MET A 124 7.92 2.89 4.28
C MET A 124 8.66 2.44 5.55
N ILE A 125 9.58 1.47 5.39
CA ILE A 125 10.45 1.03 6.49
C ILE A 125 11.37 2.17 6.92
N ALA A 126 11.93 2.93 5.96
CA ALA A 126 12.77 4.09 6.25
C ALA A 126 11.99 5.20 6.98
N VAL A 127 10.74 5.46 6.59
CA VAL A 127 9.86 6.43 7.28
C VAL A 127 9.55 5.96 8.70
N LEU A 128 9.18 4.70 8.89
CA LEU A 128 8.91 4.16 10.23
C LEU A 128 10.15 4.22 11.13
N ALA A 129 11.32 3.87 10.61
CA ALA A 129 12.59 3.95 11.33
C ALA A 129 12.91 5.40 11.73
N SER A 130 12.71 6.36 10.83
CA SER A 130 12.94 7.80 11.12
C SER A 130 12.00 8.32 12.20
N VAL A 131 10.74 7.93 12.20
CA VAL A 131 9.76 8.30 13.24
C VAL A 131 10.20 7.74 14.61
N VAL A 132 10.64 6.48 14.65
CA VAL A 132 11.13 5.87 15.90
C VAL A 132 12.35 6.63 16.43
N VAL A 133 13.30 6.98 15.56
CA VAL A 133 14.49 7.75 15.96
C VAL A 133 14.10 9.11 16.51
N ILE A 134 13.18 9.83 15.86
CA ILE A 134 12.69 11.15 16.33
C ILE A 134 12.04 11.02 17.70
N LEU A 135 11.19 10.01 17.91
CA LEU A 135 10.55 9.78 19.21
C LEU A 135 11.55 9.44 20.32
N CYS A 136 12.57 8.64 20.01
CA CYS A 136 13.66 8.32 20.94
C CYS A 136 14.47 9.57 21.32
N VAL A 137 14.82 10.41 20.34
CA VAL A 137 15.54 11.67 20.59
C VAL A 137 14.70 12.64 21.41
N ALA A 138 13.42 12.81 21.05
CA ALA A 138 12.50 13.66 21.79
C ALA A 138 12.31 13.18 23.24
N GLY A 139 12.14 11.87 23.44
CA GLY A 139 12.06 11.26 24.75
C GLY A 139 13.35 11.45 25.58
N TRP A 140 14.50 11.30 24.95
CA TRP A 140 15.80 11.52 25.60
C TRP A 140 16.00 12.98 26.02
N ILE A 141 15.65 13.93 25.14
CA ILE A 141 15.69 15.38 25.45
C ILE A 141 14.75 15.69 26.60
N TRP A 142 13.53 15.16 26.57
CA TRP A 142 12.53 15.39 27.63
C TRP A 142 12.99 14.83 28.98
N LEU A 143 13.53 13.62 29.02
CA LEU A 143 14.10 13.02 30.24
C LEU A 143 15.30 13.83 30.76
N ARG A 144 16.13 14.33 29.84
CA ARG A 144 17.30 15.15 30.20
C ARG A 144 16.89 16.54 30.72
N SER A 145 15.82 17.12 30.19
CA SER A 145 15.27 18.41 30.68
C SER A 145 14.62 18.27 32.06
N ARG A 146 13.89 17.17 32.31
CA ARG A 146 13.36 16.86 33.64
C ARG A 146 14.45 16.75 34.69
N LYS A 147 15.50 15.98 34.42
CA LYS A 147 16.65 15.87 35.35
C LYS A 147 17.39 17.16 35.60
N ARG A 148 17.38 18.09 34.62
CA ARG A 148 17.94 19.44 34.82
C ARG A 148 17.03 20.32 35.65
N ALA A 149 15.72 20.23 35.50
CA ALA A 149 14.75 20.95 36.29
C ALA A 149 14.79 20.51 37.78
N GLU A 150 14.86 19.20 38.04
CA GLU A 150 15.01 18.66 39.40
C GLU A 150 16.28 19.18 40.07
N LYS A 151 17.42 19.18 39.38
CA LYS A 151 18.68 19.73 39.91
C LYS A 151 18.65 21.22 40.13
N ALA A 152 17.90 21.99 39.32
CA ALA A 152 17.73 23.44 39.48
C ALA A 152 16.86 23.74 40.72
N VAL A 153 15.81 22.97 40.98
CA VAL A 153 14.97 23.10 42.19
C VAL A 153 15.77 22.75 43.46
N GLU A 154 16.62 21.71 43.41
CA GLU A 154 17.46 21.30 44.53
C GLU A 154 18.57 22.31 44.83
N ALA A 155 19.07 23.02 43.80
CA ALA A 155 20.05 24.08 43.95
C ALA A 155 19.47 25.42 44.50
N THR A 156 18.14 25.61 44.38
CA THR A 156 17.46 26.86 44.83
C THR A 156 16.75 26.68 46.18
N GLY A 157 16.88 25.49 46.80
CA GLY A 157 16.26 25.14 48.08
C GLY A 157 16.94 25.74 49.29
N LYS A 158 16.90 27.08 49.45
CA LYS A 158 17.05 27.76 50.71
C LYS A 158 15.78 28.59 50.95
N PRO A 159 14.95 28.25 51.95
CA PRO A 159 13.83 29.12 52.31
C PRO A 159 14.39 30.35 53.04
N GLU A 160 14.44 31.45 52.35
CA GLU A 160 14.59 32.77 53.00
C GLU A 160 13.26 33.07 53.68
N ALA A 161 13.30 33.06 55.01
CA ALA A 161 12.21 33.44 55.87
C ALA A 161 11.80 34.89 55.58
N LEU A 162 10.67 35.06 54.93
CA LEU A 162 10.10 36.39 54.73
C LEU A 162 9.48 36.85 56.04
N ALA A 163 10.14 37.83 56.64
CA ALA A 163 9.63 38.61 57.77
C ALA A 163 8.31 39.26 57.36
N ALA A 164 7.35 39.16 58.25
CA ALA A 164 6.07 39.87 58.17
C ALA A 164 6.28 41.41 58.25
N PRO A 165 5.58 42.23 57.47
CA PRO A 165 5.47 43.61 57.73
C PRO A 165 4.31 43.84 58.69
N GLU A 166 4.64 44.59 59.77
CA GLU A 166 3.80 45.17 60.81
C GLU A 166 2.68 46.04 60.25
N SER A 167 1.57 45.93 60.94
CA SER A 167 0.37 46.79 60.88
C SER A 167 0.64 48.21 61.33
N VAL A 168 0.25 49.19 60.55
CA VAL A 168 -0.11 50.56 61.01
C VAL A 168 -1.13 51.08 60.00
N GLY A 169 -2.35 51.29 60.38
CA GLY A 169 -2.93 52.46 60.98
C GLY A 169 -3.95 53.05 60.04
N GLU A 170 -5.14 52.87 60.33
CA GLU A 170 -6.33 53.74 60.47
C GLU A 170 -6.20 55.16 59.88
N SER A 171 -7.18 55.51 59.16
CA SER A 171 -8.11 56.67 59.25
C SER A 171 -8.56 57.17 57.89
N GLU A 172 -9.78 57.16 57.82
CA GLU A 172 -10.81 58.23 57.72
C GLU A 172 -11.19 58.68 56.31
N GLU A 173 -12.42 58.41 56.09
CA GLU A 173 -13.53 59.31 55.68
C GLU A 173 -13.32 60.21 54.43
N THR A 174 -14.19 60.17 53.52
CA THR A 174 -15.30 61.14 53.34
C THR A 174 -15.79 61.08 51.87
N GLU A 175 -17.00 60.71 51.76
CA GLU A 175 -18.13 61.30 51.04
C GLU A 175 -18.01 61.92 49.66
N ALA A 176 -19.14 61.64 49.03
CA ALA A 176 -19.91 62.44 48.07
C ALA A 176 -19.61 62.20 46.57
N SER A 177 -20.54 61.63 45.93
CA SER A 177 -21.78 62.23 45.40
C SER A 177 -21.69 62.60 43.91
N ILE A 178 -22.69 62.08 43.20
CA ILE A 178 -23.44 62.67 42.10
C ILE A 178 -22.83 62.62 40.68
N GLY A 179 -23.49 61.90 39.83
CA GLY A 179 -24.30 62.41 38.73
C GLY A 179 -23.74 62.27 37.32
N GLY A 180 -24.58 61.69 36.48
CA GLY A 180 -24.47 61.86 35.07
C GLY A 180 -24.81 60.59 34.34
#